data_affb160890efd9b42c4df7c5cec98722
#
_entry.id   affb160890efd9b42c4df7c5cec98722
#
_cell.length_a   1.000
_cell.length_b   1.000
_cell.length_c   1.000
_cell.angle_alpha   90.00
_cell.angle_beta   90.00
_cell.angle_gamma   90.00
#
_symmetry.space_group_name_H-M   'P 1'
#
loop_
_entity.id
_entity.type
_entity.pdbx_description
1 polymer ?
#
loop_
_entity_poly.entity_id
_entity_poly.type
_entity_poly.pdbx_seq_one_letter_code
_entity_poly.pdbx_strand_id
1 'polypeptide(L)'
;MKEYNLPKNNFIGGWYIPPKICDHLIHLFQTNADKHQKGVVGPHPAHVNEDIKTSTELVIDPYYQHKTIIDYRKNLDLVVKAYEKRYPELEEFSQYGMIETFQIQHYKRGEGFKGWHFERSHKKDNRCLVFMTYLNTVPDAGTHFKYQDITTPA
;
A
#
# COMPACT_ATOMS: atom_id res chain seq x y z
N MET A 1 14.33 -11.56 -6.01
CA MET A 1 12.88 -11.52 -5.69
C MET A 1 12.10 -11.85 -6.95
N LYS A 2 11.01 -12.63 -6.87
CA LYS A 2 10.18 -12.97 -8.03
C LYS A 2 9.34 -11.74 -8.38
N GLU A 3 9.41 -11.34 -9.65
CA GLU A 3 8.62 -10.22 -10.19
C GLU A 3 7.24 -10.72 -10.61
N TYR A 4 6.22 -9.89 -10.40
CA TYR A 4 4.90 -10.05 -10.99
C TYR A 4 4.93 -9.46 -12.41
N ASN A 5 4.44 -10.21 -13.38
CA ASN A 5 4.49 -9.79 -14.78
C ASN A 5 3.43 -8.72 -15.07
N LEU A 6 3.87 -7.48 -15.18
CA LEU A 6 3.07 -6.32 -15.59
C LEU A 6 3.58 -5.78 -16.93
N PRO A 7 2.74 -5.10 -17.73
CA PRO A 7 3.20 -4.36 -18.89
C PRO A 7 4.32 -3.38 -18.50
N LYS A 8 5.31 -3.21 -19.35
CA LYS A 8 6.45 -2.30 -19.09
C LYS A 8 6.08 -0.85 -19.40
N ASN A 9 6.88 0.09 -18.87
CA ASN A 9 6.80 1.53 -19.16
C ASN A 9 5.49 2.21 -18.76
N ASN A 10 4.95 1.82 -17.61
CA ASN A 10 3.72 2.38 -17.06
C ASN A 10 3.86 2.87 -15.60
N PHE A 11 5.09 2.85 -15.07
CA PHE A 11 5.44 3.23 -13.71
C PHE A 11 4.78 2.37 -12.60
N ILE A 12 4.22 1.20 -12.98
CA ILE A 12 3.69 0.21 -12.05
C ILE A 12 4.66 -0.97 -12.01
N GLY A 13 5.13 -1.34 -10.82
CA GLY A 13 5.97 -2.50 -10.60
C GLY A 13 5.38 -3.39 -9.52
N GLY A 14 5.54 -4.69 -9.64
CA GLY A 14 5.06 -5.66 -8.66
C GLY A 14 6.08 -6.77 -8.40
N TRP A 15 6.24 -7.15 -7.14
CA TRP A 15 7.11 -8.24 -6.71
C TRP A 15 6.49 -9.02 -5.56
N TYR A 16 6.76 -10.32 -5.54
CA TYR A 16 6.31 -11.18 -4.46
C TYR A 16 7.23 -11.06 -3.25
N ILE A 17 6.67 -10.80 -2.09
CA ILE A 17 7.35 -10.94 -0.80
C ILE A 17 7.03 -12.32 -0.19
N PRO A 18 7.83 -12.81 0.79
CA PRO A 18 7.56 -14.11 1.42
C PRO A 18 6.17 -14.16 2.06
N PRO A 19 5.33 -15.18 1.79
CA PRO A 19 3.96 -15.28 2.34
C PRO A 19 3.91 -15.17 3.86
N LYS A 20 4.92 -15.72 4.56
CA LYS A 20 5.03 -15.61 6.02
C LYS A 20 5.03 -14.16 6.53
N ILE A 21 5.52 -13.19 5.75
CA ILE A 21 5.45 -11.77 6.12
C ILE A 21 4.00 -11.28 6.07
N CYS A 22 3.24 -11.71 5.05
CA CYS A 22 1.82 -11.40 4.93
C CYS A 22 1.03 -12.01 6.11
N ASP A 23 1.29 -13.28 6.45
CA ASP A 23 0.65 -13.96 7.60
C ASP A 23 0.92 -13.22 8.92
N HIS A 24 2.16 -12.75 9.13
CA HIS A 24 2.50 -11.99 10.33
C HIS A 24 1.80 -10.62 10.38
N LEU A 25 1.62 -9.95 9.25
CA LEU A 25 0.87 -8.69 9.17
C LEU A 25 -0.62 -8.90 9.45
N ILE A 26 -1.21 -9.97 8.90
CA ILE A 26 -2.59 -10.36 9.18
C ILE A 26 -2.77 -10.64 10.68
N HIS A 27 -1.85 -11.41 11.27
CA HIS A 27 -1.87 -11.69 12.72
C HIS A 27 -1.73 -10.41 13.55
N LEU A 28 -0.82 -9.51 13.19
CA LEU A 28 -0.68 -8.21 13.85
C LEU A 28 -1.98 -7.41 13.80
N PHE A 29 -2.66 -7.37 12.66
CA PHE A 29 -3.96 -6.74 12.52
C PHE A 29 -4.97 -7.37 13.48
N GLN A 30 -5.15 -8.70 13.45
CA GLN A 30 -6.11 -9.42 14.26
C GLN A 30 -5.91 -9.24 15.78
N THR A 31 -4.66 -9.20 16.23
CA THR A 31 -4.31 -9.09 17.66
C THR A 31 -4.38 -7.65 18.21
N ASN A 32 -4.61 -6.65 17.35
CA ASN A 32 -4.76 -5.25 17.74
C ASN A 32 -6.16 -4.69 17.40
N ALA A 33 -7.19 -5.51 17.57
CA ALA A 33 -8.56 -5.14 17.21
C ALA A 33 -9.09 -3.91 17.99
N ASP A 34 -8.57 -3.67 19.20
CA ASP A 34 -8.85 -2.50 20.02
C ASP A 34 -8.36 -1.17 19.40
N LYS A 35 -7.43 -1.23 18.46
CA LYS A 35 -6.87 -0.06 17.74
C LYS A 35 -7.44 0.12 16.34
N HIS A 36 -8.40 -0.71 15.97
CA HIS A 36 -9.02 -0.60 14.65
C HIS A 36 -9.87 0.65 14.54
N GLN A 37 -9.84 1.26 13.38
CA GLN A 37 -10.67 2.40 13.04
C GLN A 37 -11.32 2.23 11.65
N LYS A 38 -12.38 2.99 11.38
CA LYS A 38 -12.96 3.07 10.04
C LYS A 38 -12.01 3.78 9.08
N GLY A 39 -11.97 3.32 7.84
CA GLY A 39 -11.23 4.01 6.79
C GLY A 39 -11.72 5.43 6.55
N VAL A 40 -10.78 6.32 6.31
CA VAL A 40 -11.05 7.75 6.05
C VAL A 40 -10.65 8.13 4.63
N VAL A 41 -11.24 9.19 4.13
CA VAL A 41 -10.97 9.78 2.80
C VAL A 41 -10.77 11.28 2.89
N GLY A 42 -10.18 11.85 1.86
CA GLY A 42 -10.00 13.29 1.68
C GLY A 42 -8.73 13.87 2.29
N PRO A 43 -8.45 15.14 1.98
CA PRO A 43 -7.35 15.89 2.59
C PRO A 43 -7.65 16.19 4.07
N HIS A 44 -6.65 16.61 4.83
CA HIS A 44 -6.84 16.96 6.25
C HIS A 44 -7.83 18.13 6.45
N PRO A 45 -8.78 17.99 7.38
CA PRO A 45 -9.05 16.77 8.15
C PRO A 45 -9.71 15.70 7.30
N ALA A 46 -9.13 14.48 7.34
CA ALA A 46 -9.74 13.32 6.70
C ALA A 46 -11.03 12.93 7.46
N HIS A 47 -12.01 12.38 6.76
CA HIS A 47 -13.30 12.01 7.33
C HIS A 47 -13.78 10.65 6.82
N VAL A 48 -14.67 10.01 7.58
CA VAL A 48 -15.34 8.79 7.16
C VAL A 48 -16.39 9.13 6.09
N ASN A 49 -16.30 8.47 4.94
CA ASN A 49 -17.31 8.51 3.89
C ASN A 49 -17.47 7.11 3.30
N GLU A 50 -18.45 6.37 3.76
CA GLU A 50 -18.68 4.97 3.39
C GLU A 50 -19.17 4.79 1.93
N ASP A 51 -19.68 5.84 1.29
CA ASP A 51 -20.02 5.81 -0.15
C ASP A 51 -18.75 5.73 -1.02
N ILE A 52 -17.65 6.31 -0.54
CA ILE A 52 -16.36 6.32 -1.24
C ILE A 52 -15.46 5.18 -0.78
N LYS A 53 -15.34 4.96 0.53
CA LYS A 53 -14.45 3.95 1.11
C LYS A 53 -15.08 3.29 2.32
N THR A 54 -15.15 1.97 2.27
CA THR A 54 -15.54 1.16 3.42
C THR A 54 -14.43 0.17 3.71
N SER A 55 -13.78 0.30 4.86
CA SER A 55 -12.69 -0.56 5.35
C SER A 55 -12.55 -0.47 6.86
N THR A 56 -11.91 -1.49 7.43
CA THR A 56 -11.39 -1.47 8.81
C THR A 56 -9.87 -1.35 8.74
N GLU A 57 -9.27 -0.40 9.48
CA GLU A 57 -7.86 -0.05 9.34
C GLU A 57 -7.12 -0.13 10.67
N LEU A 58 -5.88 -0.61 10.61
CA LEU A 58 -4.88 -0.48 11.66
C LEU A 58 -3.80 0.47 11.16
N VAL A 59 -3.67 1.64 11.78
CA VAL A 59 -2.63 2.62 11.45
C VAL A 59 -1.31 2.21 12.07
N ILE A 60 -0.26 2.24 11.27
CA ILE A 60 1.10 1.85 11.65
C ILE A 60 2.03 3.06 11.51
N ASP A 61 2.73 3.37 12.59
CA ASP A 61 3.84 4.32 12.55
C ASP A 61 5.02 3.70 11.77
N PRO A 62 5.65 4.42 10.82
CA PRO A 62 6.76 3.89 10.03
C PRO A 62 7.97 3.52 10.90
N TYR A 63 8.10 4.10 12.09
CA TYR A 63 9.20 3.83 13.03
C TYR A 63 8.84 2.83 14.13
N TYR A 64 7.64 2.23 14.07
CA TYR A 64 7.20 1.26 15.07
C TYR A 64 8.14 0.06 15.16
N GLN A 65 8.72 -0.15 16.36
CA GLN A 65 9.76 -1.15 16.64
C GLN A 65 9.18 -2.55 16.91
N HIS A 66 8.16 -2.93 16.19
CA HIS A 66 7.60 -4.28 16.25
C HIS A 66 8.28 -5.17 15.19
N LYS A 67 8.68 -6.40 15.58
CA LYS A 67 9.42 -7.32 14.70
C LYS A 67 8.75 -7.53 13.34
N THR A 68 7.44 -7.71 13.31
CA THR A 68 6.67 -7.88 12.06
C THR A 68 6.84 -6.67 11.13
N ILE A 69 6.80 -5.45 11.68
CA ILE A 69 6.93 -4.21 10.91
C ILE A 69 8.36 -4.05 10.41
N ILE A 70 9.35 -4.35 11.25
CA ILE A 70 10.76 -4.33 10.86
C ILE A 70 11.02 -5.32 9.70
N ASP A 71 10.52 -6.54 9.82
CA ASP A 71 10.70 -7.58 8.79
C ASP A 71 9.95 -7.21 7.49
N TYR A 72 8.75 -6.62 7.59
CA TYR A 72 8.02 -6.10 6.44
C TYR A 72 8.79 -4.99 5.73
N ARG A 73 9.27 -3.99 6.47
CA ARG A 73 10.05 -2.87 5.91
C ARG A 73 11.30 -3.35 5.17
N LYS A 74 12.04 -4.31 5.73
CA LYS A 74 13.19 -4.93 5.05
C LYS A 74 12.81 -5.55 3.70
N ASN A 75 11.64 -6.19 3.60
CA ASN A 75 11.17 -6.75 2.35
C ASN A 75 10.70 -5.65 1.38
N LEU A 76 10.03 -4.61 1.89
CA LEU A 76 9.63 -3.46 1.08
C LEU A 76 10.85 -2.72 0.53
N ASP A 77 11.91 -2.55 1.30
CA ASP A 77 13.18 -1.94 0.82
C ASP A 77 13.78 -2.73 -0.36
N LEU A 78 13.66 -4.06 -0.35
CA LEU A 78 14.10 -4.87 -1.49
C LEU A 78 13.21 -4.66 -2.73
N VAL A 79 11.91 -4.45 -2.53
CA VAL A 79 10.97 -4.11 -3.63
C VAL A 79 11.31 -2.73 -4.19
N VAL A 80 11.53 -1.74 -3.33
CA VAL A 80 11.91 -0.37 -3.74
C VAL A 80 13.20 -0.40 -4.55
N LYS A 81 14.25 -1.10 -4.09
CA LYS A 81 15.50 -1.26 -4.85
C LYS A 81 15.31 -1.93 -6.21
N ALA A 82 14.39 -2.90 -6.32
CA ALA A 82 14.06 -3.53 -7.59
C ALA A 82 13.30 -2.56 -8.52
N TYR A 83 12.47 -1.70 -7.95
CA TYR A 83 11.76 -0.64 -8.68
C TYR A 83 12.72 0.45 -9.17
N GLU A 84 13.65 0.92 -8.32
CA GLU A 84 14.72 1.88 -8.67
C GLU A 84 15.58 1.36 -9.82
N LYS A 85 15.97 0.09 -9.78
CA LYS A 85 16.70 -0.53 -10.89
C LYS A 85 15.94 -0.49 -12.21
N ARG A 86 14.61 -0.50 -12.17
CA ARG A 86 13.75 -0.40 -13.36
C ARG A 86 13.57 1.05 -13.82
N TYR A 87 13.51 1.98 -12.88
CA TYR A 87 13.25 3.41 -13.11
C TYR A 87 14.34 4.22 -12.39
N PRO A 88 15.57 4.22 -12.94
CA PRO A 88 16.73 4.87 -12.30
C PRO A 88 16.58 6.38 -12.16
N GLU A 89 15.68 6.98 -12.92
CA GLU A 89 15.36 8.42 -12.83
C GLU A 89 14.87 8.83 -11.44
N LEU A 90 14.39 7.90 -10.62
CA LEU A 90 14.03 8.18 -9.24
C LEU A 90 15.20 8.66 -8.39
N GLU A 91 16.41 8.20 -8.67
CA GLU A 91 17.63 8.61 -7.96
C GLU A 91 18.06 10.04 -8.30
N GLU A 92 17.57 10.61 -9.42
CA GLU A 92 17.83 11.99 -9.82
C GLU A 92 17.04 13.00 -8.97
N PHE A 93 16.00 12.56 -8.27
CA PHE A 93 15.29 13.36 -7.30
C PHE A 93 16.01 13.39 -5.96
N SER A 94 15.49 14.12 -5.00
CA SER A 94 16.03 14.15 -3.64
C SER A 94 15.88 12.77 -2.96
N GLN A 95 16.63 12.56 -1.87
CA GLN A 95 16.45 11.38 -1.02
C GLN A 95 14.99 11.25 -0.60
N TYR A 96 14.46 10.03 -0.63
CA TYR A 96 13.11 9.72 -0.22
C TYR A 96 13.09 8.50 0.72
N GLY A 97 11.98 8.31 1.43
CA GLY A 97 11.80 7.21 2.35
C GLY A 97 10.37 7.16 2.87
N MET A 98 10.08 6.18 3.69
CA MET A 98 8.78 6.06 4.35
C MET A 98 8.75 7.02 5.55
N ILE A 99 8.10 8.16 5.38
CA ILE A 99 8.01 9.24 6.38
C ILE A 99 6.60 9.45 6.94
N GLU A 100 5.60 8.79 6.35
CA GLU A 100 4.21 8.86 6.76
C GLU A 100 3.75 7.54 7.39
N THR A 101 2.70 7.61 8.21
CA THR A 101 1.98 6.41 8.66
C THR A 101 1.40 5.68 7.46
N PHE A 102 1.36 4.36 7.54
CA PHE A 102 0.66 3.50 6.57
C PHE A 102 -0.38 2.66 7.28
N GLN A 103 -1.25 1.98 6.55
CA GLN A 103 -2.35 1.23 7.12
C GLN A 103 -2.32 -0.23 6.67
N ILE A 104 -2.67 -1.14 7.59
CA ILE A 104 -3.17 -2.45 7.22
C ILE A 104 -4.69 -2.28 7.07
N GLN A 105 -5.19 -2.48 5.85
CA GLN A 105 -6.59 -2.26 5.50
C GLN A 105 -7.28 -3.60 5.29
N HIS A 106 -8.36 -3.84 6.00
CA HIS A 106 -9.20 -5.01 5.83
C HIS A 106 -10.52 -4.61 5.16
N TYR A 107 -10.83 -5.27 4.07
CA TYR A 107 -12.07 -5.14 3.33
C TYR A 107 -12.88 -6.43 3.45
N LYS A 108 -14.10 -6.35 3.96
CA LYS A 108 -15.05 -7.45 3.94
C LYS A 108 -15.64 -7.60 2.53
N ARG A 109 -16.36 -8.70 2.30
CA ARG A 109 -17.05 -8.88 1.03
C ARG A 109 -18.01 -7.71 0.75
N GLY A 110 -17.88 -7.07 -0.42
CA GLY A 110 -18.63 -5.89 -0.83
C GLY A 110 -18.08 -4.55 -0.35
N GLU A 111 -17.07 -4.54 0.53
CA GLU A 111 -16.34 -3.33 0.89
C GLU A 111 -15.25 -3.00 -0.14
N GLY A 112 -14.76 -1.76 -0.14
CA GLY A 112 -13.73 -1.31 -1.04
C GLY A 112 -13.50 0.19 -0.99
N PHE A 113 -12.52 0.64 -1.76
CA PHE A 113 -12.32 2.06 -2.08
C PHE A 113 -12.85 2.29 -3.50
N LYS A 114 -14.07 2.82 -3.60
CA LYS A 114 -14.84 2.92 -4.84
C LYS A 114 -14.54 4.17 -5.65
N GLY A 115 -14.00 5.20 -4.99
CA GLY A 115 -13.70 6.50 -5.63
C GLY A 115 -12.36 6.49 -6.35
N TRP A 116 -12.34 7.00 -7.59
CA TRP A 116 -11.10 7.34 -8.25
C TRP A 116 -10.37 8.42 -7.48
N HIS A 117 -9.10 8.20 -7.19
CA HIS A 117 -8.27 9.14 -6.44
C HIS A 117 -6.82 9.07 -6.88
N PHE A 118 -6.03 10.00 -6.42
CA PHE A 118 -4.58 10.03 -6.55
C PHE A 118 -3.96 10.36 -5.20
N GLU A 119 -2.77 9.86 -4.96
CA GLU A 119 -2.09 9.98 -3.67
C GLU A 119 -1.35 11.30 -3.48
N ARG A 120 -0.99 11.96 -4.58
CA ARG A 120 -0.31 13.27 -4.57
C ARG A 120 -1.33 14.40 -4.71
N SER A 121 -1.24 15.41 -3.84
CA SER A 121 -2.10 16.59 -3.88
C SER A 121 -1.30 17.83 -3.46
N HIS A 122 -1.87 19.03 -3.61
CA HIS A 122 -1.24 20.28 -3.18
C HIS A 122 -0.75 20.28 -1.72
N LYS A 123 -1.34 19.44 -0.85
CA LYS A 123 -0.95 19.32 0.56
C LYS A 123 0.02 18.15 0.82
N LYS A 124 0.25 17.29 -0.18
CA LYS A 124 1.11 16.11 -0.13
C LYS A 124 1.90 15.97 -1.42
N ASP A 125 2.59 17.04 -1.79
CA ASP A 125 3.39 17.14 -3.01
C ASP A 125 4.74 16.42 -2.91
N ASN A 126 5.16 16.08 -1.69
CA ASN A 126 6.39 15.32 -1.40
C ASN A 126 6.27 13.80 -1.62
N ARG A 127 5.10 13.27 -1.93
CA ARG A 127 4.94 11.84 -2.25
C ARG A 127 5.48 11.55 -3.64
N CYS A 128 6.54 10.74 -3.74
CA CYS A 128 7.12 10.29 -5.01
C CYS A 128 6.73 8.85 -5.37
N LEU A 129 6.52 7.98 -4.37
CA LEU A 129 6.10 6.60 -4.55
C LEU A 129 4.90 6.28 -3.67
N VAL A 130 4.08 5.36 -4.15
CA VAL A 130 3.01 4.72 -3.39
C VAL A 130 3.24 3.21 -3.42
N PHE A 131 3.08 2.55 -2.29
CA PHE A 131 3.15 1.10 -2.23
C PHE A 131 1.85 0.50 -1.72
N MET A 132 1.54 -0.67 -2.23
CA MET A 132 0.47 -1.54 -1.75
C MET A 132 1.00 -2.97 -1.66
N THR A 133 0.57 -3.70 -0.64
CA THR A 133 0.87 -5.12 -0.51
C THR A 133 -0.43 -5.87 -0.25
N TYR A 134 -0.82 -6.72 -1.18
CA TYR A 134 -1.94 -7.64 -0.96
C TYR A 134 -1.47 -8.77 -0.05
N LEU A 135 -2.10 -8.91 1.11
CA LEU A 135 -1.68 -9.86 2.14
C LEU A 135 -2.26 -11.26 1.92
N ASN A 136 -3.31 -11.36 1.12
CA ASN A 136 -3.94 -12.62 0.73
C ASN A 136 -4.52 -12.49 -0.69
N THR A 137 -4.72 -13.62 -1.34
CA THR A 137 -5.35 -13.65 -2.66
C THR A 137 -6.87 -13.64 -2.52
N VAL A 138 -7.50 -12.71 -3.23
CA VAL A 138 -8.96 -12.59 -3.28
C VAL A 138 -9.40 -12.56 -4.74
N PRO A 139 -10.17 -13.54 -5.21
CA PRO A 139 -10.71 -13.55 -6.57
C PRO A 139 -11.48 -12.24 -6.85
N ASP A 140 -11.29 -11.69 -8.04
CA ASP A 140 -11.96 -10.49 -8.54
C ASP A 140 -11.72 -9.21 -7.71
N ALA A 141 -10.70 -9.22 -6.83
CA ALA A 141 -10.24 -8.04 -6.09
C ALA A 141 -8.90 -7.54 -6.65
N GLY A 142 -8.54 -6.30 -6.26
CA GLY A 142 -7.30 -5.68 -6.68
C GLY A 142 -7.43 -4.17 -6.85
N THR A 143 -6.44 -3.57 -7.50
CA THR A 143 -6.43 -2.14 -7.79
C THR A 143 -6.42 -1.89 -9.28
N HIS A 144 -7.36 -1.10 -9.76
CA HIS A 144 -7.42 -0.67 -11.14
C HIS A 144 -6.77 0.70 -11.33
N PHE A 145 -5.83 0.79 -12.26
CA PHE A 145 -5.13 2.01 -12.66
C PHE A 145 -5.79 2.57 -13.92
N LYS A 146 -6.59 3.61 -13.75
CA LYS A 146 -7.49 4.14 -14.77
C LYS A 146 -6.80 4.53 -16.09
N TYR A 147 -5.68 5.24 -16.00
CA TYR A 147 -5.01 5.79 -17.19
C TYR A 147 -4.12 4.77 -17.90
N GLN A 148 -3.66 3.77 -17.18
CA GLN A 148 -2.88 2.67 -17.73
C GLN A 148 -3.76 1.52 -18.22
N ASP A 149 -5.04 1.52 -17.82
CA ASP A 149 -6.00 0.41 -18.03
C ASP A 149 -5.45 -0.95 -17.56
N ILE A 150 -4.86 -0.93 -16.35
CA ILE A 150 -4.24 -2.10 -15.74
C ILE A 150 -4.93 -2.40 -14.42
N THR A 151 -5.30 -3.65 -14.20
CA THR A 151 -5.72 -4.16 -12.90
C THR A 151 -4.65 -5.06 -12.30
N THR A 152 -4.16 -4.72 -11.12
CA THR A 152 -3.31 -5.62 -10.33
C THR A 152 -4.21 -6.46 -9.43
N PRO A 153 -4.22 -7.80 -9.55
CA PRO A 153 -5.05 -8.65 -8.70
C PRO A 153 -4.55 -8.66 -7.26
N ALA A 154 -5.46 -8.90 -6.32
CA ALA A 154 -5.14 -9.15 -4.92
C ALA A 154 -4.80 -10.62 -4.67
#